data_fedd412afb43e06103200154e0e581c6
#
_entry.id   fedd412afb43e06103200154e0e581c6
#
_cell.length_a   1.000
_cell.length_b   1.000
_cell.length_c   1.000
_cell.angle_alpha   90.00
_cell.angle_beta   90.00
_cell.angle_gamma   90.00
#
_symmetry.space_group_name_H-M   'P 1'
#
loop_
_entity.id
_entity.type
_entity.pdbx_description
1 polymer ?
#
loop_
_entity_poly.entity_id
_entity_poly.type
_entity_poly.pdbx_seq_one_letter_code
_entity_poly.pdbx_strand_id
1 'polypeptide(L)'
;SSSDEKASGKEAGGKVYYLNFKPEADEYWQELAEAYTDETGVPVTVLTAASGEYEKTLKSEMAKSNAPTLFQVNGPVGLASWKDYCYDLKDSAVYKDLSSDDFALIDESGAVKGVAYVIETYGLIYNKKILNDYIAMDGAVISSVDEINNFETLKAVAEDLQAKKDDLGIMGAFTSAGFDASSDWRFKTHLANLPLYYEYQADGITSTDAVKGTYLDNYKQIFDLYINNSTCEPTLLSGKTGEDASSEFALGEAVFYQNGTWAYNDIKDNEVADEDLGMLPIYIGVEGEEKQGLCTGSENYWCVNSKASEEDIQATLDFLQWVVESETGRRGLADMGFVTPFTTFTEEYLPENPLVAAADEDVKKGNTVVTWNFTTMPSEEWKNQLGSALLEYAQGTGDWAAVETAFVDGWASEYQAANN
;
A
#
# COMPACT_ATOMS: atom_id res chain seq x y z
N SER A 1 12.79 -36.31 33.50
CA SER A 1 11.54 -35.97 34.10
C SER A 1 10.77 -34.96 33.27
N SER A 2 9.85 -34.19 33.84
CA SER A 2 8.96 -33.32 33.04
C SER A 2 9.68 -32.24 32.23
N SER A 3 10.82 -31.78 32.66
CA SER A 3 11.64 -30.79 31.91
C SER A 3 12.28 -31.42 30.68
N ASP A 4 12.67 -32.65 30.77
CA ASP A 4 13.35 -33.37 29.68
C ASP A 4 12.32 -33.76 28.60
N GLU A 5 11.10 -34.15 29.01
CA GLU A 5 10.00 -34.41 28.09
C GLU A 5 9.58 -33.15 27.34
N LYS A 6 9.56 -32.01 28.04
CA LYS A 6 9.27 -30.72 27.42
C LYS A 6 10.34 -30.32 26.39
N ALA A 7 11.60 -30.47 26.70
CA ALA A 7 12.71 -30.19 25.80
C ALA A 7 12.67 -31.10 24.57
N SER A 8 12.41 -32.40 24.78
CA SER A 8 12.26 -33.37 23.69
C SER A 8 11.09 -33.06 22.76
N GLY A 9 9.93 -32.70 23.32
CA GLY A 9 8.76 -32.28 22.53
C GLY A 9 8.99 -31.01 21.73
N LYS A 10 9.75 -30.07 22.31
CA LYS A 10 10.12 -28.82 21.64
C LYS A 10 11.11 -29.06 20.49
N GLU A 11 12.09 -29.94 20.67
CA GLU A 11 13.05 -30.31 19.63
C GLU A 11 12.37 -31.00 18.45
N ALA A 12 11.29 -31.77 18.71
CA ALA A 12 10.51 -32.43 17.68
C ALA A 12 9.51 -31.47 16.98
N GLY A 13 9.33 -30.24 17.49
CA GLY A 13 8.31 -29.30 17.03
C GLY A 13 8.61 -28.52 15.77
N GLY A 14 9.73 -28.78 15.11
CA GLY A 14 10.14 -28.06 13.92
C GLY A 14 10.67 -26.67 14.21
N LYS A 15 10.82 -25.88 13.18
CA LYS A 15 11.35 -24.51 13.24
C LYS A 15 10.60 -23.60 12.28
N VAL A 16 10.71 -22.29 12.52
CA VAL A 16 10.14 -21.25 11.65
C VAL A 16 11.31 -20.39 11.13
N TYR A 17 11.32 -20.17 9.84
CA TYR A 17 12.22 -19.19 9.21
C TYR A 17 11.38 -18.23 8.38
N TYR A 18 11.24 -17.00 8.87
CA TYR A 18 10.45 -15.94 8.22
C TYR A 18 11.35 -14.96 7.48
N LEU A 19 11.13 -14.86 6.17
CA LEU A 19 11.75 -13.80 5.38
C LEU A 19 10.80 -12.60 5.35
N ASN A 20 11.12 -11.60 6.16
CA ASN A 20 10.30 -10.40 6.36
C ASN A 20 10.57 -9.36 5.27
N PHE A 21 9.49 -8.74 4.79
CA PHE A 21 9.54 -7.73 3.74
C PHE A 21 9.78 -6.31 4.27
N LYS A 22 9.28 -5.97 5.46
CA LYS A 22 9.23 -4.60 5.95
C LYS A 22 10.40 -4.29 6.89
N PRO A 23 11.44 -3.54 6.43
CA PRO A 23 12.57 -3.20 7.29
C PRO A 23 12.17 -2.47 8.57
N GLU A 24 11.16 -1.60 8.50
CA GLU A 24 10.67 -0.81 9.62
C GLU A 24 10.04 -1.67 10.73
N ALA A 25 9.65 -2.90 10.42
CA ALA A 25 9.06 -3.82 11.37
C ALA A 25 10.06 -4.83 11.95
N ASP A 26 11.33 -4.79 11.53
CA ASP A 26 12.32 -5.80 11.88
C ASP A 26 12.45 -6.02 13.40
N GLU A 27 12.63 -4.96 14.16
CA GLU A 27 12.82 -5.06 15.62
C GLU A 27 11.63 -5.73 16.30
N TYR A 28 10.41 -5.39 15.86
CA TYR A 28 9.20 -5.99 16.41
C TYR A 28 9.12 -7.49 16.08
N TRP A 29 9.50 -7.88 14.86
CA TRP A 29 9.51 -9.29 14.49
C TRP A 29 10.59 -10.07 15.27
N GLN A 30 11.75 -9.47 15.52
CA GLN A 30 12.80 -10.11 16.35
C GLN A 30 12.27 -10.34 17.77
N GLU A 31 11.56 -9.37 18.34
CA GLU A 31 10.94 -9.50 19.67
C GLU A 31 9.86 -10.58 19.70
N LEU A 32 9.00 -10.64 18.69
CA LEU A 32 7.96 -11.68 18.59
C LEU A 32 8.58 -13.07 18.45
N ALA A 33 9.64 -13.20 17.65
CA ALA A 33 10.36 -14.46 17.49
C ALA A 33 10.92 -14.94 18.82
N GLU A 34 11.56 -14.06 19.57
CA GLU A 34 12.12 -14.38 20.89
C GLU A 34 11.02 -14.78 21.87
N ALA A 35 9.92 -14.03 21.91
CA ALA A 35 8.79 -14.32 22.81
C ALA A 35 8.17 -15.68 22.50
N TYR A 36 7.98 -16.02 21.23
CA TYR A 36 7.44 -17.31 20.83
C TYR A 36 8.37 -18.47 21.21
N THR A 37 9.66 -18.32 20.96
CA THR A 37 10.66 -19.32 21.32
C THR A 37 10.71 -19.52 22.83
N ASP A 38 10.66 -18.44 23.62
CA ASP A 38 10.64 -18.51 25.08
C ASP A 38 9.42 -19.26 25.60
N GLU A 39 8.26 -19.04 24.97
CA GLU A 39 7.01 -19.68 25.37
C GLU A 39 6.93 -21.15 24.93
N THR A 40 7.37 -21.47 23.73
CA THR A 40 7.13 -22.79 23.11
C THR A 40 8.38 -23.64 22.93
N GLY A 41 9.57 -23.02 22.94
CA GLY A 41 10.83 -23.68 22.60
C GLY A 41 11.05 -23.87 21.10
N VAL A 42 10.11 -23.47 20.25
CA VAL A 42 10.25 -23.56 18.79
C VAL A 42 11.19 -22.43 18.31
N PRO A 43 12.29 -22.75 17.64
CA PRO A 43 13.17 -21.74 17.09
C PRO A 43 12.46 -20.93 15.99
N VAL A 44 12.57 -19.60 16.06
CA VAL A 44 12.05 -18.70 15.04
C VAL A 44 13.18 -17.77 14.62
N THR A 45 13.54 -17.84 13.34
CA THR A 45 14.52 -16.94 12.73
C THR A 45 13.78 -15.95 11.84
N VAL A 46 14.06 -14.66 11.99
CA VAL A 46 13.54 -13.62 11.12
C VAL A 46 14.72 -12.99 10.39
N LEU A 47 14.71 -13.09 9.06
CA LEU A 47 15.62 -12.37 8.19
C LEU A 47 14.82 -11.29 7.46
N THR A 48 15.25 -10.04 7.56
CA THR A 48 14.58 -8.93 6.90
C THR A 48 15.36 -8.53 5.65
N ALA A 49 14.69 -8.55 4.51
CA ALA A 49 15.27 -8.10 3.25
C ALA A 49 15.45 -6.58 3.23
N ALA A 50 16.51 -6.11 2.60
CA ALA A 50 16.70 -4.68 2.38
C ALA A 50 15.60 -4.12 1.48
N SER A 51 15.28 -2.85 1.64
CA SER A 51 14.25 -2.18 0.84
C SER A 51 14.53 -2.32 -0.66
N GLY A 52 13.52 -2.76 -1.41
CA GLY A 52 13.62 -2.97 -2.86
C GLY A 52 14.33 -4.25 -3.29
N GLU A 53 14.79 -5.07 -2.33
CA GLU A 53 15.59 -6.27 -2.61
C GLU A 53 14.86 -7.58 -2.30
N TYR A 54 13.57 -7.53 -1.98
CA TYR A 54 12.85 -8.71 -1.48
C TYR A 54 12.85 -9.88 -2.46
N GLU A 55 12.46 -9.67 -3.71
CA GLU A 55 12.38 -10.73 -4.73
C GLU A 55 13.73 -11.41 -4.94
N LYS A 56 14.80 -10.63 -5.02
CA LYS A 56 16.16 -11.12 -5.19
C LYS A 56 16.58 -11.95 -3.98
N THR A 57 16.31 -11.45 -2.78
CA THR A 57 16.62 -12.15 -1.53
C THR A 57 15.82 -13.44 -1.41
N LEU A 58 14.53 -13.43 -1.77
CA LEU A 58 13.67 -14.59 -1.72
C LEU A 58 14.19 -15.69 -2.66
N LYS A 59 14.55 -15.35 -3.88
CA LYS A 59 15.12 -16.32 -4.84
C LYS A 59 16.40 -16.95 -4.30
N SER A 60 17.27 -16.15 -3.72
CA SER A 60 18.52 -16.61 -3.15
C SER A 60 18.28 -17.54 -1.95
N GLU A 61 17.41 -17.14 -1.01
CA GLU A 61 17.14 -17.92 0.20
C GLU A 61 16.38 -19.20 -0.09
N MET A 62 15.44 -19.19 -1.04
CA MET A 62 14.69 -20.38 -1.41
C MET A 62 15.55 -21.47 -2.08
N ALA A 63 16.69 -21.10 -2.64
CA ALA A 63 17.63 -22.06 -3.25
C ALA A 63 18.50 -22.77 -2.22
N LYS A 64 18.51 -22.33 -0.96
CA LYS A 64 19.32 -22.92 0.10
C LYS A 64 18.64 -24.14 0.72
N SER A 65 19.42 -25.00 1.35
CA SER A 65 18.90 -26.13 2.11
C SER A 65 18.05 -25.69 3.31
N ASN A 66 18.42 -24.59 3.94
CA ASN A 66 17.62 -23.95 5.00
C ASN A 66 16.86 -22.77 4.39
N ALA A 67 15.80 -23.08 3.65
CA ALA A 67 14.97 -22.09 2.99
C ALA A 67 13.90 -21.52 3.93
N PRO A 68 13.40 -20.30 3.66
CA PRO A 68 12.28 -19.75 4.44
C PRO A 68 11.08 -20.69 4.45
N THR A 69 10.51 -20.90 5.65
CA THR A 69 9.25 -21.62 5.80
C THR A 69 8.05 -20.67 5.68
N LEU A 70 8.30 -19.40 5.91
CA LEU A 70 7.30 -18.33 5.82
C LEU A 70 7.90 -17.19 4.97
N PHE A 71 7.19 -16.81 3.93
CA PHE A 71 7.60 -15.72 3.04
C PHE A 71 6.38 -14.94 2.58
N GLN A 72 6.56 -13.95 1.72
CA GLN A 72 5.44 -13.19 1.18
C GLN A 72 5.48 -13.08 -0.34
N VAL A 73 4.31 -12.86 -0.90
CA VAL A 73 4.13 -12.38 -2.28
C VAL A 73 3.31 -11.09 -2.22
N ASN A 74 3.41 -10.28 -3.28
CA ASN A 74 2.76 -8.98 -3.34
C ASN A 74 1.34 -9.00 -3.91
N GLY A 75 0.86 -10.16 -4.30
CA GLY A 75 -0.47 -10.32 -4.90
C GLY A 75 -0.48 -11.35 -6.00
N PRO A 76 -1.48 -11.31 -6.91
CA PRO A 76 -1.62 -12.33 -7.96
C PRO A 76 -0.40 -12.48 -8.87
N VAL A 77 0.26 -11.38 -9.23
CA VAL A 77 1.46 -11.43 -10.10
C VAL A 77 2.61 -12.12 -9.38
N GLY A 78 2.86 -11.76 -8.13
CA GLY A 78 3.88 -12.41 -7.31
C GLY A 78 3.54 -13.87 -7.05
N LEU A 79 2.28 -14.19 -6.82
CA LEU A 79 1.83 -15.57 -6.64
C LEU A 79 2.12 -16.42 -7.87
N ALA A 80 1.92 -15.90 -9.09
CA ALA A 80 2.18 -16.63 -10.31
C ALA A 80 3.60 -17.21 -10.38
N SER A 81 4.57 -16.49 -9.81
CA SER A 81 5.97 -16.91 -9.74
C SER A 81 6.24 -17.96 -8.66
N TRP A 82 5.44 -17.97 -7.59
CA TRP A 82 5.73 -18.76 -6.38
C TRP A 82 4.64 -19.75 -6.00
N LYS A 83 3.56 -19.90 -6.78
CA LYS A 83 2.40 -20.71 -6.42
C LYS A 83 2.75 -22.18 -6.08
N ASP A 84 3.75 -22.73 -6.73
CA ASP A 84 4.17 -24.13 -6.49
C ASP A 84 4.91 -24.28 -5.15
N TYR A 85 5.30 -23.17 -4.55
CA TYR A 85 5.95 -23.14 -3.22
C TYR A 85 4.95 -22.80 -2.11
N CYS A 86 3.67 -22.60 -2.42
CA CYS A 86 2.68 -22.13 -1.46
C CYS A 86 1.83 -23.31 -0.96
N TYR A 87 1.91 -23.57 0.34
CA TYR A 87 1.07 -24.55 1.03
C TYR A 87 -0.38 -24.07 1.07
N ASP A 88 -1.34 -24.99 0.91
CA ASP A 88 -2.77 -24.66 0.99
C ASP A 88 -3.16 -24.36 2.44
N LEU A 89 -3.50 -23.12 2.72
CA LEU A 89 -3.85 -22.61 4.05
C LEU A 89 -5.32 -22.81 4.41
N LYS A 90 -6.09 -23.51 3.60
CA LYS A 90 -7.53 -23.67 3.74
C LYS A 90 -7.97 -24.10 5.14
N ASP A 91 -7.24 -25.01 5.76
CA ASP A 91 -7.58 -25.55 7.09
C ASP A 91 -6.86 -24.83 8.23
N SER A 92 -6.07 -23.79 7.93
CA SER A 92 -5.30 -23.04 8.93
C SER A 92 -6.14 -22.05 9.70
N ALA A 93 -5.74 -21.79 10.96
CA ALA A 93 -6.36 -20.75 11.79
C ALA A 93 -6.17 -19.37 11.16
N VAL A 94 -5.01 -19.08 10.58
CA VAL A 94 -4.72 -17.77 9.97
C VAL A 94 -5.67 -17.46 8.82
N TYR A 95 -6.08 -18.44 8.04
CA TYR A 95 -7.09 -18.25 7.00
C TYR A 95 -8.48 -18.09 7.61
N LYS A 96 -8.84 -18.96 8.56
CA LYS A 96 -10.17 -18.93 9.20
C LYS A 96 -10.43 -17.63 9.96
N ASP A 97 -9.40 -16.98 10.45
CA ASP A 97 -9.50 -15.71 11.16
C ASP A 97 -9.66 -14.50 10.23
N LEU A 98 -9.50 -14.65 8.91
CA LEU A 98 -9.73 -13.55 7.97
C LEU A 98 -11.19 -13.09 8.00
N SER A 99 -11.37 -11.78 7.92
CA SER A 99 -12.70 -11.15 7.87
C SER A 99 -13.42 -11.37 6.54
N SER A 100 -12.68 -11.66 5.48
CA SER A 100 -13.21 -11.87 4.12
C SER A 100 -12.20 -12.61 3.26
N ASP A 101 -12.70 -13.40 2.30
CA ASP A 101 -11.87 -14.03 1.27
C ASP A 101 -11.20 -13.02 0.34
N ASP A 102 -11.65 -11.75 0.35
CA ASP A 102 -11.00 -10.67 -0.40
C ASP A 102 -9.53 -10.46 0.04
N PHE A 103 -9.20 -10.90 1.25
CA PHE A 103 -7.84 -10.80 1.80
C PHE A 103 -7.03 -12.09 1.65
N ALA A 104 -7.51 -13.03 0.85
CA ALA A 104 -6.82 -14.29 0.56
C ALA A 104 -6.46 -14.36 -0.93
N LEU A 105 -5.36 -15.04 -1.23
CA LEU A 105 -5.01 -15.42 -2.60
C LEU A 105 -5.48 -16.85 -2.83
N ILE A 106 -6.60 -16.98 -3.52
CA ILE A 106 -7.22 -18.28 -3.81
C ILE A 106 -7.00 -18.58 -5.30
N ASP A 107 -6.39 -19.72 -5.60
CA ASP A 107 -6.12 -20.08 -6.98
C ASP A 107 -7.34 -20.74 -7.66
N GLU A 108 -7.22 -21.07 -8.93
CA GLU A 108 -8.29 -21.65 -9.73
C GLU A 108 -8.76 -23.02 -9.21
N SER A 109 -7.94 -23.73 -8.41
CA SER A 109 -8.32 -24.99 -7.78
C SER A 109 -9.09 -24.80 -6.47
N GLY A 110 -9.19 -23.57 -5.98
CA GLY A 110 -9.78 -23.25 -4.68
C GLY A 110 -8.78 -23.33 -3.51
N ALA A 111 -7.51 -23.60 -3.79
CA ALA A 111 -6.47 -23.62 -2.74
C ALA A 111 -6.15 -22.19 -2.28
N VAL A 112 -5.99 -22.02 -0.97
CA VAL A 112 -5.62 -20.73 -0.35
C VAL A 112 -4.10 -20.65 -0.30
N LYS A 113 -3.52 -19.93 -1.23
CA LYS A 113 -2.06 -19.85 -1.41
C LYS A 113 -1.39 -18.76 -0.58
N GLY A 114 -2.15 -17.78 -0.11
CA GLY A 114 -1.64 -16.71 0.74
C GLY A 114 -2.75 -15.99 1.47
N VAL A 115 -2.40 -15.34 2.58
CA VAL A 115 -3.31 -14.51 3.35
C VAL A 115 -2.67 -13.15 3.60
N ALA A 116 -3.40 -12.08 3.39
CA ALA A 116 -2.93 -10.73 3.70
C ALA A 116 -2.70 -10.62 5.22
N TYR A 117 -1.65 -9.92 5.62
CA TYR A 117 -1.37 -9.68 7.04
C TYR A 117 -1.43 -8.20 7.42
N VAL A 118 -1.54 -7.31 6.45
CA VAL A 118 -1.71 -5.88 6.68
C VAL A 118 -2.63 -5.32 5.60
N ILE A 119 -3.53 -4.41 6.02
CA ILE A 119 -4.38 -3.64 5.12
C ILE A 119 -3.85 -2.22 5.16
N GLU A 120 -3.61 -1.64 4.00
CA GLU A 120 -3.13 -0.29 3.88
C GLU A 120 -4.11 0.55 3.07
N THR A 121 -4.19 1.84 3.39
CA THR A 121 -5.12 2.77 2.75
C THR A 121 -4.37 4.01 2.31
N TYR A 122 -4.63 4.47 1.09
CA TYR A 122 -4.10 5.73 0.61
C TYR A 122 -5.18 6.57 -0.03
N GLY A 123 -4.87 7.83 -0.14
CA GLY A 123 -5.72 8.83 -0.76
C GLY A 123 -4.96 10.14 -0.84
N LEU A 124 -5.68 11.23 -0.66
CA LEU A 124 -5.12 12.57 -0.64
C LEU A 124 -5.10 13.04 0.81
N ILE A 125 -3.94 12.96 1.45
CA ILE A 125 -3.74 13.48 2.81
C ILE A 125 -3.82 15.00 2.72
N TYR A 126 -4.54 15.64 3.67
CA TYR A 126 -4.64 17.09 3.66
C TYR A 126 -4.44 17.69 5.05
N ASN A 127 -3.98 18.96 5.05
CA ASN A 127 -3.80 19.76 6.25
C ASN A 127 -5.10 20.50 6.53
N LYS A 128 -5.84 20.07 7.55
CA LYS A 128 -7.14 20.65 7.93
C LYS A 128 -7.02 22.10 8.34
N LYS A 129 -5.95 22.46 9.03
CA LYS A 129 -5.77 23.83 9.50
C LYS A 129 -5.67 24.81 8.33
N ILE A 130 -4.81 24.50 7.36
CA ILE A 130 -4.64 25.37 6.19
C ILE A 130 -5.92 25.40 5.35
N LEU A 131 -6.55 24.25 5.15
CA LEU A 131 -7.79 24.18 4.37
C LEU A 131 -8.92 24.94 5.05
N ASN A 132 -9.04 24.88 6.37
CA ASN A 132 -10.01 25.66 7.14
C ASN A 132 -9.70 27.18 7.10
N ASP A 133 -8.43 27.56 7.16
CA ASP A 133 -8.02 28.96 7.00
C ASP A 133 -8.44 29.49 5.61
N TYR A 134 -8.27 28.66 4.58
CA TYR A 134 -8.73 28.98 3.22
C TYR A 134 -10.26 29.14 3.16
N ILE A 135 -11.00 28.19 3.73
CA ILE A 135 -12.47 28.22 3.74
C ILE A 135 -13.01 29.50 4.40
N ALA A 136 -12.30 30.01 5.40
CA ALA A 136 -12.65 31.24 6.10
C ALA A 136 -12.34 32.52 5.30
N MET A 137 -11.61 32.42 4.19
CA MET A 137 -11.28 33.57 3.36
C MET A 137 -12.48 34.02 2.52
N ASP A 138 -12.56 35.32 2.26
CA ASP A 138 -13.56 35.85 1.32
C ASP A 138 -13.34 35.27 -0.07
N GLY A 139 -14.44 34.80 -0.70
CA GLY A 139 -14.39 34.26 -2.03
C GLY A 139 -13.89 32.81 -2.12
N ALA A 140 -13.74 32.11 -1.01
CA ALA A 140 -13.44 30.68 -1.02
C ALA A 140 -14.51 29.92 -1.83
N VAL A 141 -14.08 28.97 -2.65
CA VAL A 141 -15.00 28.26 -3.57
C VAL A 141 -15.83 27.18 -2.87
N ILE A 142 -15.49 26.85 -1.64
CA ILE A 142 -16.26 25.92 -0.80
C ILE A 142 -16.47 26.53 0.59
N SER A 143 -17.49 26.05 1.28
CA SER A 143 -17.78 26.43 2.67
C SER A 143 -17.53 25.27 3.65
N SER A 144 -17.30 24.07 3.14
CA SER A 144 -16.98 22.88 3.94
C SER A 144 -16.14 21.90 3.12
N VAL A 145 -15.24 21.18 3.78
CA VAL A 145 -14.43 20.12 3.16
C VAL A 145 -15.32 19.04 2.53
N ASP A 146 -16.49 18.79 3.08
CA ASP A 146 -17.44 17.79 2.56
C ASP A 146 -17.93 18.07 1.14
N GLU A 147 -17.78 19.30 0.66
CA GLU A 147 -18.12 19.65 -0.72
C GLU A 147 -17.10 19.09 -1.73
N ILE A 148 -15.91 18.69 -1.27
CA ILE A 148 -14.90 18.07 -2.12
C ILE A 148 -15.23 16.59 -2.24
N ASN A 149 -16.09 16.26 -3.20
CA ASN A 149 -16.52 14.88 -3.48
C ASN A 149 -16.48 14.55 -4.99
N ASN A 150 -15.78 15.36 -5.77
CA ASN A 150 -15.65 15.17 -7.21
C ASN A 150 -14.43 15.96 -7.70
N PHE A 151 -13.96 15.63 -8.90
CA PHE A 151 -12.77 16.25 -9.48
C PHE A 151 -12.93 17.74 -9.72
N GLU A 152 -14.07 18.19 -10.25
CA GLU A 152 -14.28 19.61 -10.57
C GLU A 152 -14.15 20.49 -9.32
N THR A 153 -14.72 20.05 -8.20
CA THR A 153 -14.61 20.78 -6.93
C THR A 153 -13.17 20.73 -6.39
N LEU A 154 -12.52 19.56 -6.45
CA LEU A 154 -11.12 19.44 -6.04
C LEU A 154 -10.23 20.38 -6.85
N LYS A 155 -10.43 20.41 -8.16
CA LYS A 155 -9.69 21.29 -9.08
C LYS A 155 -9.90 22.77 -8.72
N ALA A 156 -11.15 23.17 -8.55
CA ALA A 156 -11.47 24.56 -8.19
C ALA A 156 -10.79 24.98 -6.86
N VAL A 157 -10.84 24.10 -5.86
CA VAL A 157 -10.20 24.37 -4.55
C VAL A 157 -8.68 24.43 -4.71
N ALA A 158 -8.09 23.47 -5.39
CA ALA A 158 -6.64 23.40 -5.55
C ALA A 158 -6.09 24.61 -6.33
N GLU A 159 -6.75 25.01 -7.40
CA GLU A 159 -6.35 26.16 -8.20
C GLU A 159 -6.49 27.46 -7.40
N ASP A 160 -7.54 27.59 -6.58
CA ASP A 160 -7.72 28.78 -5.73
C ASP A 160 -6.72 28.82 -4.57
N LEU A 161 -6.42 27.67 -3.96
CA LEU A 161 -5.34 27.57 -2.97
C LEU A 161 -3.99 28.00 -3.57
N GLN A 162 -3.70 27.57 -4.78
CA GLN A 162 -2.47 27.92 -5.48
C GLN A 162 -2.40 29.42 -5.75
N ALA A 163 -3.51 30.02 -6.20
CA ALA A 163 -3.59 31.46 -6.44
C ALA A 163 -3.41 32.28 -5.16
N LYS A 164 -3.83 31.74 -4.02
CA LYS A 164 -3.79 32.41 -2.71
C LYS A 164 -2.64 31.95 -1.82
N LYS A 165 -1.67 31.24 -2.38
CA LYS A 165 -0.58 30.64 -1.61
C LYS A 165 0.20 31.64 -0.75
N ASP A 166 0.41 32.84 -1.25
CA ASP A 166 1.16 33.86 -0.51
C ASP A 166 0.37 34.32 0.73
N ASP A 167 -0.94 34.52 0.59
CA ASP A 167 -1.81 34.90 1.70
C ASP A 167 -1.94 33.78 2.74
N LEU A 168 -1.84 32.52 2.31
CA LEU A 168 -1.92 31.34 3.18
C LEU A 168 -0.58 30.93 3.78
N GLY A 169 0.51 31.53 3.34
CA GLY A 169 1.85 31.20 3.82
C GLY A 169 2.31 29.79 3.39
N ILE A 170 1.86 29.32 2.22
CA ILE A 170 2.23 28.03 1.67
C ILE A 170 3.04 28.18 0.38
N MET A 171 3.67 27.11 -0.08
CA MET A 171 4.43 27.09 -1.33
C MET A 171 3.58 26.62 -2.51
N GLY A 172 2.56 25.85 -2.26
CA GLY A 172 1.66 25.35 -3.28
C GLY A 172 0.55 24.49 -2.70
N ALA A 173 -0.44 24.14 -3.55
CA ALA A 173 -1.56 23.32 -3.12
C ALA A 173 -1.12 21.87 -2.87
N PHE A 174 -0.36 21.28 -3.80
CA PHE A 174 0.11 19.89 -3.73
C PHE A 174 1.62 19.80 -3.53
N THR A 175 2.05 18.84 -2.71
CA THR A 175 3.44 18.40 -2.73
C THR A 175 3.56 17.27 -3.75
N SER A 176 4.05 17.59 -4.94
CA SER A 176 4.08 16.69 -6.10
C SER A 176 5.48 16.14 -6.41
N ALA A 177 6.45 16.37 -5.55
CA ALA A 177 7.80 15.83 -5.65
C ALA A 177 7.78 14.29 -5.56
N GLY A 178 8.87 13.66 -5.97
CA GLY A 178 9.02 12.22 -5.84
C GLY A 178 8.98 11.46 -7.16
N PHE A 179 9.54 12.03 -8.21
CA PHE A 179 9.72 11.33 -9.49
C PHE A 179 11.02 10.53 -9.57
N ASP A 180 11.80 10.51 -8.48
CA ASP A 180 12.95 9.62 -8.36
C ASP A 180 12.49 8.15 -8.34
N ALA A 181 13.34 7.25 -8.81
CA ALA A 181 13.01 5.84 -9.02
C ALA A 181 12.51 5.13 -7.74
N SER A 182 12.91 5.60 -6.56
CA SER A 182 12.47 5.02 -5.29
C SER A 182 11.13 5.57 -4.79
N SER A 183 10.59 6.62 -5.40
CA SER A 183 9.40 7.33 -4.89
C SER A 183 8.27 7.47 -5.91
N ASP A 184 8.54 7.23 -7.21
CA ASP A 184 7.57 7.45 -8.29
C ASP A 184 6.40 6.45 -8.28
N TRP A 185 6.43 5.44 -7.42
CA TRP A 185 5.32 4.52 -7.19
C TRP A 185 4.02 5.28 -6.85
N ARG A 186 4.11 6.46 -6.26
CA ARG A 186 2.94 7.29 -5.97
C ARG A 186 2.16 7.65 -7.23
N PHE A 187 2.83 7.77 -8.37
CA PHE A 187 2.23 8.19 -9.64
C PHE A 187 2.00 7.02 -10.60
N LYS A 188 2.99 6.12 -10.73
CA LYS A 188 2.94 5.01 -11.71
C LYS A 188 2.15 3.81 -11.21
N THR A 189 1.93 3.67 -9.90
CA THR A 189 1.12 2.59 -9.34
C THR A 189 -0.11 3.12 -8.61
N HIS A 190 0.06 3.93 -7.60
CA HIS A 190 -1.06 4.38 -6.74
C HIS A 190 -2.02 5.32 -7.47
N LEU A 191 -1.53 6.34 -8.15
CA LEU A 191 -2.40 7.21 -8.94
C LEU A 191 -2.95 6.48 -10.17
N ALA A 192 -2.09 5.72 -10.87
CA ALA A 192 -2.48 4.92 -12.02
C ALA A 192 -3.56 3.88 -11.69
N ASN A 193 -3.65 3.47 -10.43
CA ASN A 193 -4.69 2.55 -9.96
C ASN A 193 -6.10 3.09 -10.18
N LEU A 194 -6.31 4.40 -10.14
CA LEU A 194 -7.63 5.01 -10.29
C LEU A 194 -8.22 4.77 -11.69
N PRO A 195 -7.54 5.15 -12.79
CA PRO A 195 -8.05 4.82 -14.12
C PRO A 195 -8.15 3.32 -14.36
N LEU A 196 -7.25 2.53 -13.80
CA LEU A 196 -7.30 1.07 -13.91
C LEU A 196 -8.53 0.50 -13.19
N TYR A 197 -8.79 0.96 -11.97
CA TYR A 197 -9.96 0.56 -11.18
C TYR A 197 -11.27 0.81 -11.95
N TYR A 198 -11.42 2.00 -12.52
CA TYR A 198 -12.65 2.34 -13.24
C TYR A 198 -12.79 1.55 -14.54
N GLU A 199 -11.71 1.27 -15.24
CA GLU A 199 -11.75 0.39 -16.41
C GLU A 199 -12.18 -1.03 -16.00
N TYR A 200 -11.63 -1.58 -14.93
CA TYR A 200 -11.99 -2.91 -14.43
C TYR A 200 -13.46 -2.97 -14.01
N GLN A 201 -13.96 -1.93 -13.34
CA GLN A 201 -15.37 -1.85 -12.96
C GLN A 201 -16.29 -1.81 -14.18
N ALA A 202 -15.96 -0.98 -15.16
CA ALA A 202 -16.75 -0.85 -16.39
C ALA A 202 -16.78 -2.15 -17.20
N ASP A 203 -15.70 -2.87 -17.23
CA ASP A 203 -15.56 -4.12 -17.99
C ASP A 203 -15.94 -5.37 -17.18
N GLY A 204 -16.22 -5.23 -15.88
CA GLY A 204 -16.58 -6.35 -15.01
C GLY A 204 -15.47 -7.37 -14.84
N ILE A 205 -14.21 -6.92 -14.76
CA ILE A 205 -13.03 -7.78 -14.66
C ILE A 205 -12.21 -7.45 -13.40
N THR A 206 -11.33 -8.38 -13.00
CA THR A 206 -10.43 -8.20 -11.87
C THR A 206 -8.96 -8.29 -12.26
N SER A 207 -8.68 -8.68 -13.50
CA SER A 207 -7.35 -8.73 -14.10
C SER A 207 -7.50 -8.73 -15.62
N THR A 208 -6.40 -8.44 -16.34
CA THR A 208 -6.44 -8.46 -17.81
C THR A 208 -5.04 -8.66 -18.38
N ASP A 209 -4.96 -9.26 -19.55
CA ASP A 209 -3.74 -9.35 -20.35
C ASP A 209 -3.46 -8.11 -21.18
N ALA A 210 -4.48 -7.26 -21.37
CA ALA A 210 -4.37 -6.02 -22.12
C ALA A 210 -5.39 -5.01 -21.62
N VAL A 211 -4.94 -3.80 -21.30
CA VAL A 211 -5.82 -2.69 -20.90
C VAL A 211 -6.20 -1.88 -22.14
N LYS A 212 -7.36 -1.21 -22.08
CA LYS A 212 -7.89 -0.37 -23.15
C LYS A 212 -7.45 1.08 -23.02
N GLY A 213 -7.18 1.55 -21.79
CA GLY A 213 -6.87 2.94 -21.53
C GLY A 213 -8.12 3.84 -21.53
N THR A 214 -9.28 3.27 -21.17
CA THR A 214 -10.56 3.98 -21.20
C THR A 214 -10.58 5.29 -20.42
N TYR A 215 -9.86 5.35 -19.30
CA TYR A 215 -9.86 6.49 -18.38
C TYR A 215 -8.53 7.24 -18.35
N LEU A 216 -7.72 7.16 -19.42
CA LEU A 216 -6.44 7.87 -19.46
C LEU A 216 -6.55 9.38 -19.56
N ASP A 217 -7.66 9.91 -20.09
CA ASP A 217 -7.94 11.35 -20.05
C ASP A 217 -8.19 11.81 -18.61
N ASN A 218 -8.85 10.97 -17.82
CA ASN A 218 -9.05 11.21 -16.38
C ASN A 218 -7.72 11.17 -15.62
N TYR A 219 -6.86 10.24 -15.96
CA TYR A 219 -5.51 10.14 -15.41
C TYR A 219 -4.70 11.43 -15.70
N LYS A 220 -4.79 11.89 -16.95
CA LYS A 220 -4.14 13.13 -17.36
C LYS A 220 -4.60 14.33 -16.53
N GLN A 221 -5.91 14.48 -16.35
CA GLN A 221 -6.42 15.66 -15.66
C GLN A 221 -6.05 15.71 -14.17
N ILE A 222 -6.03 14.59 -13.46
CA ILE A 222 -5.57 14.59 -12.07
C ILE A 222 -4.06 14.78 -11.99
N PHE A 223 -3.29 14.19 -12.91
CA PHE A 223 -1.84 14.37 -12.97
C PHE A 223 -1.49 15.84 -13.28
N ASP A 224 -2.15 16.44 -14.26
CA ASP A 224 -2.00 17.87 -14.58
C ASP A 224 -2.32 18.75 -13.38
N LEU A 225 -3.38 18.43 -12.65
CA LEU A 225 -3.74 19.17 -11.45
C LEU A 225 -2.61 19.15 -10.42
N TYR A 226 -2.01 17.99 -10.20
CA TYR A 226 -0.91 17.82 -9.25
C TYR A 226 0.32 18.62 -9.65
N ILE A 227 0.75 18.54 -10.91
CA ILE A 227 2.01 19.16 -11.33
C ILE A 227 1.89 20.66 -11.58
N ASN A 228 0.70 21.14 -11.94
CA ASN A 228 0.47 22.56 -12.23
C ASN A 228 0.12 23.38 -10.99
N ASN A 229 -0.19 22.74 -9.88
CA ASN A 229 -0.53 23.40 -8.61
C ASN A 229 0.37 22.89 -7.48
N SER A 230 1.64 22.74 -7.78
CA SER A 230 2.66 22.20 -6.90
C SER A 230 3.44 23.32 -6.18
N THR A 231 4.36 22.92 -5.33
CA THR A 231 5.28 23.80 -4.60
C THR A 231 6.37 24.39 -5.49
N CYS A 232 6.53 23.87 -6.70
CA CYS A 232 7.48 24.39 -7.69
C CYS A 232 6.91 24.22 -9.10
N GLU A 233 7.54 24.86 -10.07
CA GLU A 233 7.19 24.68 -11.49
C GLU A 233 7.39 23.21 -11.91
N PRO A 234 6.55 22.66 -12.81
CA PRO A 234 6.65 21.26 -13.23
C PRO A 234 8.03 20.86 -13.73
N THR A 235 8.73 21.76 -14.43
CA THR A 235 10.07 21.51 -14.97
C THR A 235 11.12 21.27 -13.88
N LEU A 236 10.86 21.68 -12.65
CA LEU A 236 11.76 21.51 -11.50
C LEU A 236 11.50 20.24 -10.71
N LEU A 237 10.41 19.52 -11.00
CA LEU A 237 10.03 18.31 -10.25
C LEU A 237 11.05 17.17 -10.41
N SER A 238 11.76 17.13 -11.53
CA SER A 238 12.81 16.11 -11.76
C SER A 238 13.97 16.19 -10.75
N GLY A 239 14.16 17.34 -10.12
CA GLY A 239 15.20 17.54 -9.10
C GLY A 239 14.72 17.32 -7.67
N LYS A 240 13.46 16.94 -7.46
CA LYS A 240 12.88 16.77 -6.13
C LYS A 240 12.52 15.32 -5.85
N THR A 241 12.79 14.88 -4.63
CA THR A 241 12.62 13.49 -4.18
C THR A 241 11.34 13.29 -3.38
N GLY A 242 11.06 12.02 -3.05
CA GLY A 242 9.97 11.68 -2.13
C GLY A 242 10.18 12.24 -0.72
N GLU A 243 11.43 12.40 -0.29
CA GLU A 243 11.73 13.06 0.99
C GLU A 243 11.36 14.55 0.95
N ASP A 244 11.57 15.21 -0.17
CA ASP A 244 11.12 16.59 -0.37
C ASP A 244 9.61 16.68 -0.24
N ALA A 245 8.88 15.72 -0.81
CA ALA A 245 7.42 15.70 -0.73
C ALA A 245 6.92 15.58 0.72
N SER A 246 7.44 14.62 1.47
CA SER A 246 7.03 14.44 2.87
C SER A 246 7.42 15.63 3.75
N SER A 247 8.59 16.20 3.53
CA SER A 247 9.04 17.42 4.26
C SER A 247 8.15 18.61 3.99
N GLU A 248 7.81 18.87 2.72
CA GLU A 248 6.95 19.99 2.36
C GLU A 248 5.60 19.90 3.05
N PHE A 249 5.01 18.70 3.10
CA PHE A 249 3.74 18.52 3.81
C PHE A 249 3.91 18.62 5.33
N ALA A 250 4.91 17.95 5.88
CA ALA A 250 5.14 17.92 7.33
C ALA A 250 5.43 19.33 7.90
N LEU A 251 6.04 20.22 7.10
CA LEU A 251 6.36 21.58 7.48
C LEU A 251 5.23 22.58 7.18
N GLY A 252 4.10 22.12 6.67
CA GLY A 252 2.98 23.00 6.35
C GLY A 252 3.16 23.84 5.10
N GLU A 253 4.00 23.44 4.18
CA GLU A 253 4.29 24.16 2.93
C GLU A 253 3.33 23.79 1.80
N ALA A 254 2.58 22.68 1.93
CA ALA A 254 1.57 22.24 0.98
C ALA A 254 0.34 21.73 1.72
N VAL A 255 -0.82 21.85 1.07
CA VAL A 255 -2.10 21.45 1.65
C VAL A 255 -2.39 19.96 1.44
N PHE A 256 -2.05 19.45 0.25
CA PHE A 256 -2.39 18.10 -0.19
C PHE A 256 -1.14 17.26 -0.46
N TYR A 257 -1.20 16.00 -0.03
CA TYR A 257 -0.14 15.02 -0.20
C TYR A 257 -0.75 13.66 -0.55
N GLN A 258 -0.64 13.23 -1.79
CA GLN A 258 -1.10 11.89 -2.16
C GLN A 258 -0.17 10.86 -1.56
N ASN A 259 -0.63 10.20 -0.54
CA ASN A 259 0.11 9.10 0.10
C ASN A 259 -0.85 8.31 1.00
N GLY A 260 -0.32 7.35 1.73
CA GLY A 260 -1.09 6.45 2.56
C GLY A 260 -0.88 6.64 4.05
N THR A 261 -1.58 5.81 4.80
CA THR A 261 -1.57 5.84 6.28
C THR A 261 -0.16 5.67 6.85
N TRP A 262 0.72 4.95 6.15
CA TRP A 262 2.12 4.75 6.54
C TRP A 262 2.93 6.06 6.55
N ALA A 263 2.52 7.03 5.75
CA ALA A 263 3.21 8.33 5.67
C ALA A 263 3.16 9.12 6.98
N TYR A 264 2.27 8.75 7.91
CA TYR A 264 2.19 9.39 9.21
C TYR A 264 3.54 9.40 9.94
N ASN A 265 4.33 8.36 9.79
CA ASN A 265 5.65 8.26 10.42
C ASN A 265 6.61 9.38 9.97
N ASP A 266 6.45 9.87 8.74
CA ASP A 266 7.25 10.98 8.21
C ASP A 266 6.64 12.36 8.48
N ILE A 267 5.38 12.40 8.90
CA ILE A 267 4.63 13.64 9.15
C ILE A 267 4.62 14.00 10.64
N LYS A 268 4.48 13.00 11.50
CA LYS A 268 4.32 13.20 12.95
C LYS A 268 5.46 14.00 13.56
N ASP A 269 5.15 14.66 14.67
CA ASP A 269 6.13 15.44 15.44
C ASP A 269 6.76 16.61 14.66
N ASN A 270 6.04 17.15 13.69
CA ASN A 270 6.41 18.31 12.90
C ASN A 270 5.34 19.42 13.04
N GLU A 271 5.23 20.29 12.05
CA GLU A 271 4.34 21.46 12.11
C GLU A 271 2.86 21.09 12.03
N VAL A 272 2.52 19.97 11.36
CA VAL A 272 1.13 19.53 11.23
C VAL A 272 0.75 18.69 12.45
N ALA A 273 -0.21 19.20 13.24
CA ALA A 273 -0.70 18.47 14.40
C ALA A 273 -1.56 17.26 13.98
N ASP A 274 -1.63 16.24 14.82
CA ASP A 274 -2.42 15.03 14.54
C ASP A 274 -3.88 15.36 14.25
N GLU A 275 -4.49 16.28 14.99
CA GLU A 275 -5.89 16.69 14.80
C GLU A 275 -6.13 17.45 13.48
N ASP A 276 -5.06 17.91 12.82
CA ASP A 276 -5.13 18.63 11.55
C ASP A 276 -4.91 17.72 10.34
N LEU A 277 -4.75 16.41 10.54
CA LEU A 277 -4.60 15.45 9.46
C LEU A 277 -5.95 14.86 9.06
N GLY A 278 -6.20 14.86 7.75
CA GLY A 278 -7.36 14.21 7.16
C GLY A 278 -6.97 13.51 5.86
N MET A 279 -7.90 12.73 5.32
CA MET A 279 -7.74 12.07 4.03
C MET A 279 -8.98 12.26 3.18
N LEU A 280 -8.77 12.57 1.91
CA LEU A 280 -9.81 12.63 0.88
C LEU A 280 -9.56 11.53 -0.15
N PRO A 281 -10.62 10.98 -0.75
CA PRO A 281 -10.48 10.14 -1.93
C PRO A 281 -9.82 10.90 -3.08
N ILE A 282 -9.22 10.16 -4.00
CA ILE A 282 -8.60 10.74 -5.19
C ILE A 282 -9.62 10.75 -6.32
N TYR A 283 -10.27 11.87 -6.55
CA TYR A 283 -11.30 12.02 -7.59
C TYR A 283 -10.65 12.34 -8.92
N ILE A 284 -10.97 11.58 -9.95
CA ILE A 284 -10.40 11.76 -11.30
C ILE A 284 -11.40 12.20 -12.36
N GLY A 285 -12.64 12.52 -11.95
CA GLY A 285 -13.66 13.06 -12.85
C GLY A 285 -14.48 11.99 -13.55
N VAL A 286 -14.61 10.81 -12.98
CA VAL A 286 -15.50 9.77 -13.50
C VAL A 286 -16.91 10.05 -13.01
N GLU A 287 -17.89 9.91 -13.91
CA GLU A 287 -19.29 10.10 -13.57
C GLU A 287 -19.71 9.17 -12.44
N GLY A 288 -20.36 9.73 -11.43
CA GLY A 288 -20.83 8.98 -10.27
C GLY A 288 -19.78 8.77 -9.17
N GLU A 289 -18.65 9.48 -9.22
CA GLU A 289 -17.57 9.31 -8.25
C GLU A 289 -17.85 9.88 -6.85
N GLU A 290 -18.99 10.54 -6.63
CA GLU A 290 -19.27 11.24 -5.36
C GLU A 290 -19.30 10.30 -4.14
N LYS A 291 -19.51 9.01 -4.38
CA LYS A 291 -19.48 7.98 -3.34
C LYS A 291 -18.19 7.15 -3.33
N GLN A 292 -17.22 7.55 -4.15
CA GLN A 292 -15.91 6.89 -4.14
C GLN A 292 -15.23 7.12 -2.81
N GLY A 293 -14.65 6.05 -2.27
CA GLY A 293 -13.86 6.09 -1.05
C GLY A 293 -12.37 6.09 -1.31
N LEU A 294 -11.62 5.85 -0.25
CA LEU A 294 -10.17 5.73 -0.27
C LEU A 294 -9.76 4.41 -0.93
N CYS A 295 -8.51 4.36 -1.37
CA CYS A 295 -7.92 3.15 -1.96
C CYS A 295 -7.41 2.24 -0.86
N THR A 296 -7.99 1.05 -0.72
CA THR A 296 -7.67 0.12 0.36
C THR A 296 -7.37 -1.26 -0.19
N GLY A 297 -6.33 -1.90 0.33
CA GLY A 297 -5.94 -3.23 -0.08
C GLY A 297 -4.67 -3.70 0.60
N SER A 298 -4.05 -4.70 0.01
CA SER A 298 -2.77 -5.23 0.48
C SER A 298 -1.90 -5.64 -0.70
N GLU A 299 -0.59 -5.53 -0.50
CA GLU A 299 0.42 -6.17 -1.34
C GLU A 299 1.36 -7.02 -0.49
N ASN A 300 0.89 -7.42 0.69
CA ASN A 300 1.67 -8.18 1.66
C ASN A 300 0.87 -9.40 2.09
N TYR A 301 1.16 -10.54 1.46
CA TYR A 301 0.48 -11.80 1.71
C TYR A 301 1.47 -12.82 2.25
N TRP A 302 1.20 -13.38 3.42
CA TRP A 302 1.97 -14.51 3.94
C TRP A 302 1.72 -15.76 3.12
N CYS A 303 2.81 -16.45 2.78
CA CYS A 303 2.79 -17.78 2.16
C CYS A 303 3.64 -18.72 3.00
N VAL A 304 3.17 -19.93 3.19
CA VAL A 304 3.90 -21.00 3.89
C VAL A 304 4.52 -21.92 2.84
N ASN A 305 5.83 -22.19 2.99
CA ASN A 305 6.58 -22.97 2.01
C ASN A 305 6.16 -24.45 2.01
N SER A 306 5.50 -24.87 0.95
CA SER A 306 5.02 -26.25 0.78
C SER A 306 6.15 -27.28 0.65
N LYS A 307 7.35 -26.82 0.34
CA LYS A 307 8.53 -27.68 0.17
C LYS A 307 9.34 -27.87 1.47
N ALA A 308 8.95 -27.19 2.54
CA ALA A 308 9.49 -27.42 3.86
C ALA A 308 9.05 -28.79 4.40
N SER A 309 9.70 -29.27 5.45
CA SER A 309 9.26 -30.51 6.12
C SER A 309 7.87 -30.35 6.75
N GLU A 310 7.17 -31.44 6.96
CA GLU A 310 5.85 -31.41 7.62
C GLU A 310 5.93 -30.76 9.00
N GLU A 311 6.99 -31.03 9.76
CA GLU A 311 7.21 -30.46 11.08
C GLU A 311 7.40 -28.94 10.99
N ASP A 312 8.17 -28.47 10.02
CA ASP A 312 8.43 -27.04 9.83
C ASP A 312 7.18 -26.31 9.32
N ILE A 313 6.38 -26.94 8.45
CA ILE A 313 5.10 -26.39 8.02
C ILE A 313 4.18 -26.22 9.21
N GLN A 314 4.02 -27.27 10.03
CA GLN A 314 3.16 -27.21 11.20
C GLN A 314 3.63 -26.17 12.21
N ALA A 315 4.93 -26.11 12.46
CA ALA A 315 5.52 -25.11 13.35
C ALA A 315 5.22 -23.68 12.84
N THR A 316 5.27 -23.47 11.54
CA THR A 316 4.99 -22.17 10.91
C THR A 316 3.50 -21.81 11.02
N LEU A 317 2.61 -22.79 10.78
CA LEU A 317 1.17 -22.58 10.96
C LEU A 317 0.84 -22.24 12.43
N ASP A 318 1.46 -22.93 13.37
CA ASP A 318 1.26 -22.67 14.81
C ASP A 318 1.79 -21.28 15.19
N PHE A 319 2.91 -20.87 14.63
CA PHE A 319 3.46 -19.52 14.84
C PHE A 319 2.50 -18.45 14.32
N LEU A 320 1.99 -18.61 13.11
CA LEU A 320 1.02 -17.67 12.53
C LEU A 320 -0.25 -17.59 13.36
N GLN A 321 -0.76 -18.72 13.85
CA GLN A 321 -1.91 -18.75 14.75
C GLN A 321 -1.63 -17.93 16.02
N TRP A 322 -0.48 -18.15 16.62
CA TRP A 322 -0.06 -17.41 17.81
C TRP A 322 0.04 -15.91 17.53
N VAL A 323 0.61 -15.53 16.39
CA VAL A 323 0.74 -14.10 16.00
C VAL A 323 -0.64 -13.43 15.92
N VAL A 324 -1.63 -14.09 15.33
CA VAL A 324 -2.94 -13.46 15.08
C VAL A 324 -3.94 -13.68 16.21
N GLU A 325 -3.70 -14.61 17.13
CA GLU A 325 -4.66 -14.94 18.20
C GLU A 325 -4.16 -14.59 19.61
N SER A 326 -2.85 -14.64 19.88
CA SER A 326 -2.34 -14.32 21.20
C SER A 326 -2.33 -12.79 21.43
N GLU A 327 -2.40 -12.40 22.71
CA GLU A 327 -2.25 -11.00 23.06
C GLU A 327 -0.91 -10.43 22.64
N THR A 328 0.18 -11.17 22.87
CA THR A 328 1.54 -10.75 22.51
C THR A 328 1.67 -10.56 21.00
N GLY A 329 1.19 -11.50 20.21
CA GLY A 329 1.24 -11.41 18.74
C GLY A 329 0.42 -10.24 18.22
N ARG A 330 -0.81 -10.11 18.68
CA ARG A 330 -1.70 -9.00 18.25
C ARG A 330 -1.15 -7.64 18.67
N ARG A 331 -0.63 -7.52 19.88
CA ARG A 331 0.01 -6.29 20.33
C ARG A 331 1.24 -5.95 19.50
N GLY A 332 2.03 -6.96 19.15
CA GLY A 332 3.19 -6.77 18.27
C GLY A 332 2.81 -6.21 16.92
N LEU A 333 1.81 -6.76 16.25
CA LEU A 333 1.35 -6.24 14.94
C LEU A 333 0.76 -4.84 15.07
N ALA A 334 0.01 -4.57 16.13
CA ALA A 334 -0.52 -3.23 16.39
C ALA A 334 0.61 -2.21 16.61
N ASP A 335 1.66 -2.60 17.35
CA ASP A 335 2.81 -1.74 17.62
C ASP A 335 3.65 -1.50 16.36
N MET A 336 3.63 -2.41 15.39
CA MET A 336 4.21 -2.20 14.05
C MET A 336 3.42 -1.14 13.26
N GLY A 337 2.24 -0.76 13.72
CA GLY A 337 1.35 0.16 13.02
C GLY A 337 0.41 -0.52 12.02
N PHE A 338 0.27 -1.84 12.09
CA PHE A 338 -0.53 -2.59 11.12
C PHE A 338 -2.02 -2.56 11.46
N VAL A 339 -2.83 -2.24 10.47
CA VAL A 339 -4.24 -2.61 10.43
C VAL A 339 -4.30 -3.97 9.76
N THR A 340 -4.86 -4.97 10.43
CA THR A 340 -4.86 -6.34 9.90
C THR A 340 -6.26 -6.76 9.45
N PRO A 341 -6.37 -7.75 8.55
CA PRO A 341 -7.66 -8.25 8.10
C PRO A 341 -8.25 -9.35 9.00
N PHE A 342 -7.68 -9.57 10.19
CA PHE A 342 -8.11 -10.66 11.07
C PHE A 342 -9.19 -10.22 12.05
N THR A 343 -10.22 -11.04 12.22
CA THR A 343 -11.34 -10.77 13.13
C THR A 343 -10.92 -10.71 14.60
N THR A 344 -9.78 -11.27 14.94
CA THR A 344 -9.21 -11.26 16.28
C THR A 344 -8.66 -9.90 16.71
N PHE A 345 -8.45 -8.98 15.74
CA PHE A 345 -7.95 -7.63 16.04
C PHE A 345 -9.12 -6.69 16.28
N THR A 346 -9.53 -6.61 17.54
CA THR A 346 -10.58 -5.70 18.00
C THR A 346 -10.05 -4.26 18.11
N GLU A 347 -10.91 -3.30 18.47
CA GLU A 347 -10.56 -1.88 18.54
C GLU A 347 -9.30 -1.58 19.36
N GLU A 348 -9.06 -2.34 20.43
CA GLU A 348 -7.87 -2.11 21.28
C GLU A 348 -6.55 -2.34 20.56
N TYR A 349 -6.57 -3.05 19.42
CA TYR A 349 -5.39 -3.33 18.60
C TYR A 349 -5.27 -2.42 17.37
N LEU A 350 -6.14 -1.41 17.23
CA LEU A 350 -5.99 -0.43 16.17
C LEU A 350 -4.78 0.48 16.46
N PRO A 351 -3.96 0.79 15.46
CA PRO A 351 -2.84 1.71 15.65
C PRO A 351 -3.29 3.13 16.02
N GLU A 352 -2.52 3.80 16.86
CA GLU A 352 -2.72 5.22 17.16
C GLU A 352 -2.15 6.06 16.01
N ASN A 353 -2.94 6.21 14.96
CA ASN A 353 -2.55 6.92 13.74
C ASN A 353 -3.78 7.69 13.23
N PRO A 354 -3.72 9.05 13.20
CA PRO A 354 -4.86 9.85 12.77
C PRO A 354 -5.28 9.59 11.31
N LEU A 355 -4.38 9.13 10.46
CA LEU A 355 -4.71 8.77 9.09
C LEU A 355 -5.50 7.45 9.04
N VAL A 356 -5.21 6.52 9.93
CA VAL A 356 -6.00 5.28 10.09
C VAL A 356 -7.41 5.64 10.57
N ALA A 357 -7.53 6.56 11.52
CA ALA A 357 -8.83 7.04 11.99
C ALA A 357 -9.63 7.71 10.86
N ALA A 358 -8.96 8.51 10.01
CA ALA A 358 -9.58 9.16 8.86
C ALA A 358 -10.08 8.12 7.84
N ALA A 359 -9.30 7.07 7.60
CA ALA A 359 -9.68 5.98 6.71
C ALA A 359 -10.93 5.24 7.23
N ASP A 360 -11.00 4.99 8.53
CA ASP A 360 -12.15 4.37 9.17
C ASP A 360 -13.41 5.23 9.05
N GLU A 361 -13.29 6.54 9.20
CA GLU A 361 -14.40 7.48 9.00
C GLU A 361 -14.95 7.44 7.56
N ASP A 362 -14.06 7.32 6.57
CA ASP A 362 -14.48 7.22 5.17
C ASP A 362 -15.35 5.99 4.93
N VAL A 363 -14.97 4.85 5.49
CA VAL A 363 -15.76 3.62 5.43
C VAL A 363 -17.10 3.80 6.14
N LYS A 364 -17.11 4.41 7.32
CA LYS A 364 -18.33 4.66 8.11
C LYS A 364 -19.33 5.58 7.40
N LYS A 365 -18.85 6.47 6.53
CA LYS A 365 -19.72 7.31 5.69
C LYS A 365 -20.44 6.52 4.58
N GLY A 366 -20.09 5.24 4.41
CA GLY A 366 -20.68 4.38 3.39
C GLY A 366 -20.06 4.56 2.01
N ASN A 367 -18.87 5.14 1.91
CA ASN A 367 -18.17 5.29 0.66
C ASN A 367 -17.65 3.94 0.15
N THR A 368 -17.58 3.79 -1.17
CA THR A 368 -17.11 2.57 -1.82
C THR A 368 -15.58 2.54 -1.87
N VAL A 369 -14.99 1.55 -1.25
CA VAL A 369 -13.54 1.34 -1.27
C VAL A 369 -13.05 1.12 -2.70
N VAL A 370 -11.98 1.79 -3.07
CA VAL A 370 -11.28 1.57 -4.34
C VAL A 370 -10.27 0.43 -4.15
N THR A 371 -10.49 -0.66 -4.89
CA THR A 371 -9.62 -1.84 -4.83
C THR A 371 -8.23 -1.55 -5.39
N TRP A 372 -7.21 -2.17 -4.81
CA TRP A 372 -5.84 -2.10 -5.29
C TRP A 372 -5.65 -3.01 -6.51
N ASN A 373 -5.99 -2.50 -7.69
CA ASN A 373 -5.79 -3.24 -8.95
C ASN A 373 -4.36 -3.14 -9.46
N PHE A 374 -3.53 -2.28 -8.89
CA PHE A 374 -2.12 -2.18 -9.27
C PHE A 374 -1.34 -3.48 -8.99
N THR A 375 -1.85 -4.35 -8.13
CA THR A 375 -1.26 -5.68 -7.90
C THR A 375 -1.39 -6.60 -9.11
N THR A 376 -2.19 -6.22 -10.10
CA THR A 376 -2.35 -6.95 -11.38
C THR A 376 -1.51 -6.36 -12.52
N MET A 377 -0.79 -5.27 -12.27
CA MET A 377 0.12 -4.67 -13.26
C MET A 377 1.17 -5.70 -13.68
N PRO A 378 1.49 -5.80 -14.99
CA PRO A 378 2.14 -7.00 -15.53
C PRO A 378 3.60 -7.20 -15.12
N SER A 379 4.35 -6.13 -14.82
CA SER A 379 5.77 -6.24 -14.47
C SER A 379 6.31 -4.95 -13.86
N GLU A 380 7.47 -5.05 -13.22
CA GLU A 380 8.22 -3.88 -12.76
C GLU A 380 8.69 -3.03 -13.94
N GLU A 381 9.03 -3.66 -15.08
CA GLU A 381 9.43 -2.95 -16.30
C GLU A 381 8.31 -2.05 -16.82
N TRP A 382 7.05 -2.54 -16.82
CA TRP A 382 5.90 -1.72 -17.18
C TRP A 382 5.80 -0.48 -16.28
N LYS A 383 5.95 -0.67 -14.98
CA LYS A 383 5.89 0.43 -14.00
C LYS A 383 7.01 1.43 -14.26
N ASN A 384 8.23 0.96 -14.50
CA ASN A 384 9.39 1.83 -14.76
C ASN A 384 9.22 2.62 -16.03
N GLN A 385 8.72 2.01 -17.10
CA GLN A 385 8.44 2.69 -18.36
C GLN A 385 7.37 3.77 -18.20
N LEU A 386 6.30 3.46 -17.48
CA LEU A 386 5.25 4.44 -17.16
C LEU A 386 5.81 5.60 -16.33
N GLY A 387 6.58 5.29 -15.29
CA GLY A 387 7.21 6.30 -14.43
C GLY A 387 8.11 7.25 -15.22
N SER A 388 8.92 6.73 -16.12
CA SER A 388 9.78 7.52 -16.99
C SER A 388 8.97 8.43 -17.93
N ALA A 389 7.90 7.89 -18.53
CA ALA A 389 7.03 8.68 -19.42
C ALA A 389 6.32 9.80 -18.66
N LEU A 390 5.88 9.55 -17.43
CA LEU A 390 5.26 10.57 -16.57
C LEU A 390 6.23 11.68 -16.21
N LEU A 391 7.47 11.34 -15.88
CA LEU A 391 8.49 12.32 -15.56
C LEU A 391 8.80 13.20 -16.78
N GLU A 392 8.99 12.61 -17.96
CA GLU A 392 9.22 13.35 -19.19
C GLU A 392 8.06 14.29 -19.51
N TYR A 393 6.84 13.82 -19.33
CA TYR A 393 5.65 14.66 -19.48
C TYR A 393 5.66 15.84 -18.50
N ALA A 394 5.93 15.60 -17.23
CA ALA A 394 5.94 16.64 -16.19
C ALA A 394 7.00 17.71 -16.48
N GLN A 395 8.20 17.31 -16.90
CA GLN A 395 9.29 18.24 -17.17
C GLN A 395 9.23 18.89 -18.56
N GLY A 396 8.23 18.51 -19.38
CA GLY A 396 8.02 19.13 -20.70
C GLY A 396 8.88 18.55 -21.83
N THR A 397 9.53 17.40 -21.62
CA THR A 397 10.38 16.74 -22.63
C THR A 397 9.66 15.58 -23.33
N GLY A 398 8.45 15.25 -22.93
CA GLY A 398 7.61 14.23 -23.53
C GLY A 398 6.15 14.67 -23.54
N ASP A 399 5.33 14.00 -24.35
CA ASP A 399 3.90 14.30 -24.44
C ASP A 399 3.05 13.21 -23.74
N TRP A 400 1.76 13.48 -23.61
CA TRP A 400 0.84 12.53 -22.99
C TRP A 400 0.64 11.27 -23.83
N ALA A 401 0.78 11.38 -25.17
CA ALA A 401 0.69 10.22 -26.05
C ALA A 401 1.74 9.16 -25.69
N ALA A 402 2.94 9.57 -25.26
CA ALA A 402 3.98 8.66 -24.77
C ALA A 402 3.56 7.95 -23.50
N VAL A 403 2.86 8.63 -22.60
CA VAL A 403 2.29 8.04 -21.38
C VAL A 403 1.23 7.00 -21.73
N GLU A 404 0.33 7.32 -22.66
CA GLU A 404 -0.69 6.38 -23.14
C GLU A 404 -0.08 5.14 -23.76
N THR A 405 0.95 5.30 -24.58
CA THR A 405 1.67 4.19 -25.22
C THR A 405 2.33 3.29 -24.16
N ALA A 406 3.02 3.88 -23.19
CA ALA A 406 3.63 3.13 -22.10
C ALA A 406 2.58 2.36 -21.29
N PHE A 407 1.42 2.97 -21.04
CA PHE A 407 0.34 2.36 -20.27
C PHE A 407 -0.30 1.20 -21.03
N VAL A 408 -0.78 1.43 -22.25
CA VAL A 408 -1.60 0.48 -23.03
C VAL A 408 -0.74 -0.53 -23.78
N ASP A 409 0.10 -0.06 -24.69
CA ASP A 409 0.94 -0.95 -25.50
C ASP A 409 1.97 -1.67 -24.63
N GLY A 410 2.52 -0.95 -23.67
CA GLY A 410 3.47 -1.51 -22.69
C GLY A 410 2.85 -2.63 -21.86
N TRP A 411 1.59 -2.48 -21.44
CA TRP A 411 0.90 -3.52 -20.67
C TRP A 411 0.82 -4.84 -21.46
N ALA A 412 0.30 -4.79 -22.67
CA ALA A 412 0.14 -5.97 -23.52
C ALA A 412 1.50 -6.66 -23.78
N SER A 413 2.52 -5.87 -24.09
CA SER A 413 3.88 -6.38 -24.33
C SER A 413 4.47 -7.06 -23.09
N GLU A 414 4.37 -6.40 -21.94
CA GLU A 414 4.97 -6.91 -20.70
C GLU A 414 4.19 -8.11 -20.17
N TYR A 415 2.88 -8.12 -20.30
CA TYR A 415 2.07 -9.27 -19.92
C TYR A 415 2.44 -10.50 -20.76
N GLN A 416 2.57 -10.33 -22.07
CA GLN A 416 2.99 -11.40 -22.98
C GLN A 416 4.39 -11.92 -22.63
N ALA A 417 5.34 -11.03 -22.36
CA ALA A 417 6.70 -11.40 -21.99
C ALA A 417 6.75 -12.19 -20.67
N ALA A 418 5.92 -11.81 -19.69
CA ALA A 418 5.89 -12.48 -18.39
C ALA A 418 5.22 -13.85 -18.44
N ASN A 419 4.37 -14.12 -19.43
CA ASN A 419 3.55 -15.33 -19.52
C ASN A 419 3.96 -16.26 -20.67
N ASN A 420 5.07 -15.99 -21.31
CA ASN A 420 5.61 -16.86 -22.35
C ASN A 420 6.75 -17.74 -21.84
#